data_0bc87f6596c01bfd789075e07ade4024
#
_entry.id   0bc87f6596c01bfd789075e07ade4024
#
_cell.length_a   1.000
_cell.length_b   1.000
_cell.length_c   1.000
_cell.angle_alpha   90.00
_cell.angle_beta   90.00
_cell.angle_gamma   90.00
#
_symmetry.space_group_name_H-M   'P 1'
#
loop_
_entity.id
_entity.type
_entity.pdbx_description
1 polymer ?
#
loop_
_entity_poly.entity_id
_entity_poly.type
_entity_poly.pdbx_seq_one_letter_code
_entity_poly.pdbx_strand_id
1 'polypeptide(L)'
;MTNPPDRLCCLNDEYKPISQAHVSVLDRGFIFGDGIYEVVPVYGRKLFRFHEHMARLERSLAKVRITNPYSRDGWLERCRKLVAALAETEGTVDQVVYIQVTRGVAPRDHVMPQGVTPTVFMMCNPMKPATPEQRHHGVACTTARDFRWERGDIKSVSLLANVLARQVSADHGATETIMFRDGAPGGPWLTEASASNVWIVKDGALLGPPMSEHVLEGIRVELLHELCEDEGIAYNLKPISEADVRSADEVMLSSATKEVLPVTKLDGEPVGHGALRGKPGPVYSRLYEAYQRAKPQQSI
;
A
#
# COMPACT_ATOMS: atom_id res chain seq x y z
N MET A 1 3.58 25.63 -11.74
CA MET A 1 2.97 24.36 -11.28
C MET A 1 1.84 24.05 -12.24
N THR A 2 1.87 22.93 -12.94
CA THR A 2 0.75 22.51 -13.78
C THR A 2 -0.38 22.05 -12.87
N ASN A 3 -1.58 22.57 -13.09
CA ASN A 3 -2.77 22.06 -12.39
C ASN A 3 -2.90 20.55 -12.63
N PRO A 4 -3.32 19.76 -11.62
CA PRO A 4 -3.60 18.35 -11.84
C PRO A 4 -4.67 18.19 -12.94
N PRO A 5 -4.60 17.12 -13.75
CA PRO A 5 -5.62 16.86 -14.78
C PRO A 5 -7.01 16.82 -14.15
N ASP A 6 -7.98 17.44 -14.83
CA ASP A 6 -9.37 17.52 -14.37
C ASP A 6 -10.15 16.23 -14.71
N ARG A 7 -9.78 15.13 -14.04
CA ARG A 7 -10.35 13.81 -14.24
C ARG A 7 -11.70 13.66 -13.55
N LEU A 8 -12.49 12.71 -14.04
CA LEU A 8 -13.73 12.31 -13.39
C LEU A 8 -13.44 11.70 -12.00
N CYS A 9 -14.17 12.15 -11.00
CA CYS A 9 -14.22 11.53 -9.67
C CYS A 9 -15.67 11.20 -9.29
N CYS A 10 -15.82 10.42 -8.24
CA CYS A 10 -17.11 10.18 -7.58
C CYS A 10 -17.04 10.73 -6.15
N LEU A 11 -17.93 11.67 -5.83
CA LEU A 11 -18.11 12.20 -4.49
C LEU A 11 -19.58 12.02 -4.07
N ASN A 12 -19.82 11.14 -3.09
CA ASN A 12 -21.16 10.82 -2.57
C ASN A 12 -22.15 10.48 -3.70
N ASP A 13 -21.78 9.55 -4.58
CA ASP A 13 -22.54 9.10 -5.77
C ASP A 13 -22.66 10.10 -6.93
N GLU A 14 -22.17 11.32 -6.76
CA GLU A 14 -22.10 12.29 -7.85
C GLU A 14 -20.78 12.15 -8.62
N TYR A 15 -20.88 11.93 -9.93
CA TYR A 15 -19.74 11.90 -10.85
C TYR A 15 -19.53 13.29 -11.46
N LYS A 16 -18.36 13.87 -11.20
CA LYS A 16 -18.01 15.22 -11.63
C LYS A 16 -16.49 15.35 -11.85
N PRO A 17 -16.04 16.39 -12.58
CA PRO A 17 -14.62 16.75 -12.62
C PRO A 17 -14.06 16.99 -11.23
N ILE A 18 -12.80 16.58 -10.97
CA ILE A 18 -12.19 16.70 -9.64
C ILE A 18 -12.10 18.16 -9.17
N SER A 19 -11.98 19.11 -10.10
CA SER A 19 -11.97 20.55 -9.80
C SER A 19 -13.29 21.07 -9.21
N GLN A 20 -14.39 20.32 -9.40
CA GLN A 20 -15.74 20.63 -8.89
C GLN A 20 -16.10 19.84 -7.64
N ALA A 21 -15.19 18.95 -7.18
CA ALA A 21 -15.42 18.13 -5.99
C ALA A 21 -15.00 18.89 -4.72
N HIS A 22 -15.98 19.22 -3.88
CA HIS A 22 -15.74 19.94 -2.64
C HIS A 22 -16.32 19.17 -1.47
N VAL A 23 -15.57 19.09 -0.38
CA VAL A 23 -16.03 18.54 0.90
C VAL A 23 -16.21 19.67 1.92
N SER A 24 -17.13 19.50 2.86
CA SER A 24 -17.28 20.44 3.97
C SER A 24 -16.00 20.52 4.80
N VAL A 25 -15.61 21.72 5.22
CA VAL A 25 -14.52 21.91 6.20
C VAL A 25 -14.83 21.27 7.55
N LEU A 26 -16.08 20.89 7.81
CA LEU A 26 -16.52 20.14 8.99
C LEU A 26 -16.51 18.63 8.76
N ASP A 27 -16.08 18.15 7.60
CA ASP A 27 -15.86 16.71 7.40
C ASP A 27 -14.79 16.22 8.38
N ARG A 28 -15.09 15.14 9.10
CA ARG A 28 -14.21 14.62 10.13
C ARG A 28 -12.90 14.04 9.55
N GLY A 29 -12.92 13.61 8.30
CA GLY A 29 -11.69 13.24 7.58
C GLY A 29 -10.75 14.43 7.39
N PHE A 30 -11.29 15.62 7.13
CA PHE A 30 -10.51 16.86 7.03
C PHE A 30 -10.02 17.35 8.40
N ILE A 31 -10.88 17.30 9.45
CA ILE A 31 -10.53 17.84 10.79
C ILE A 31 -9.59 16.90 11.55
N PHE A 32 -9.86 15.59 11.53
CA PHE A 32 -9.22 14.60 12.41
C PHE A 32 -8.47 13.48 11.68
N GLY A 33 -8.59 13.38 10.37
CA GLY A 33 -8.20 12.17 9.66
C GLY A 33 -9.08 10.97 10.02
N ASP A 34 -10.35 11.21 10.45
CA ASP A 34 -11.30 10.18 10.86
C ASP A 34 -11.92 9.51 9.64
N GLY A 35 -11.21 8.58 9.07
CA GLY A 35 -11.60 7.86 7.87
C GLY A 35 -10.56 6.82 7.47
N ILE A 36 -10.92 6.05 6.47
CA ILE A 36 -10.07 5.00 5.91
C ILE A 36 -9.94 5.18 4.39
N TYR A 37 -8.94 4.55 3.80
CA TYR A 37 -8.78 4.56 2.36
C TYR A 37 -8.39 3.18 1.82
N GLU A 38 -8.60 2.99 0.53
CA GLU A 38 -8.15 1.80 -0.19
C GLU A 38 -7.54 2.21 -1.55
N VAL A 39 -6.62 1.40 -2.04
CA VAL A 39 -5.95 1.60 -3.32
C VAL A 39 -5.97 0.30 -4.09
N VAL A 40 -6.80 0.23 -5.13
CA VAL A 40 -7.00 -0.97 -5.94
C VAL A 40 -6.25 -0.82 -7.26
N PRO A 41 -5.25 -1.67 -7.56
CA PRO A 41 -4.59 -1.68 -8.85
C PRO A 41 -5.53 -2.20 -9.94
N VAL A 42 -5.31 -1.67 -11.14
CA VAL A 42 -6.03 -2.05 -12.34
C VAL A 42 -5.01 -2.39 -13.42
N TYR A 43 -5.03 -3.61 -13.91
CA TYR A 43 -4.17 -4.07 -14.99
C TYR A 43 -5.02 -4.45 -16.20
N GLY A 44 -4.69 -3.94 -17.35
CA GLY A 44 -5.50 -4.21 -18.56
C GLY A 44 -6.96 -3.79 -18.40
N ARG A 45 -7.25 -2.71 -17.67
CA ARG A 45 -8.59 -2.22 -17.30
C ARG A 45 -9.38 -3.16 -16.39
N LYS A 46 -8.76 -4.13 -15.75
CA LYS A 46 -9.35 -5.07 -14.80
C LYS A 46 -8.82 -4.84 -13.40
N LEU A 47 -9.71 -4.87 -12.42
CA LEU A 47 -9.40 -4.65 -10.99
C LEU A 47 -8.68 -5.87 -10.42
N PHE A 48 -7.44 -5.71 -9.98
CA PHE A 48 -6.63 -6.78 -9.43
C PHE A 48 -6.94 -7.03 -7.96
N ARG A 49 -7.26 -8.29 -7.60
CA ARG A 49 -7.62 -8.74 -6.24
C ARG A 49 -8.70 -7.86 -5.59
N PHE A 50 -9.71 -7.53 -6.37
CA PHE A 50 -10.77 -6.61 -5.92
C PHE A 50 -11.47 -7.09 -4.65
N HIS A 51 -11.75 -8.38 -4.54
CA HIS A 51 -12.49 -8.93 -3.40
C HIS A 51 -11.69 -8.82 -2.09
N GLU A 52 -10.38 -9.05 -2.14
CA GLU A 52 -9.46 -8.92 -1.02
C GLU A 52 -9.31 -7.46 -0.59
N HIS A 53 -9.24 -6.54 -1.55
CA HIS A 53 -9.26 -5.09 -1.27
C HIS A 53 -10.56 -4.68 -0.57
N MET A 54 -11.72 -5.16 -1.03
CA MET A 54 -13.01 -4.86 -0.39
C MET A 54 -13.11 -5.49 1.01
N ALA A 55 -12.63 -6.71 1.18
CA ALA A 55 -12.59 -7.34 2.51
C ALA A 55 -11.73 -6.52 3.50
N ARG A 56 -10.59 -5.98 3.08
CA ARG A 56 -9.76 -5.10 3.91
C ARG A 56 -10.45 -3.76 4.18
N LEU A 57 -11.11 -3.17 3.19
CA LEU A 57 -11.93 -1.97 3.35
C LEU A 57 -12.99 -2.18 4.45
N GLU A 58 -13.73 -3.29 4.38
CA GLU A 58 -14.75 -3.68 5.36
C GLU A 58 -14.16 -3.81 6.76
N ARG A 59 -13.01 -4.52 6.90
CA ARG A 59 -12.32 -4.65 8.19
C ARG A 59 -11.86 -3.31 8.75
N SER A 60 -11.30 -2.45 7.91
CA SER A 60 -10.85 -1.11 8.34
C SER A 60 -12.00 -0.23 8.78
N LEU A 61 -13.13 -0.22 8.04
CA LEU A 61 -14.34 0.49 8.42
C LEU A 61 -14.89 0.01 9.77
N ALA A 62 -14.95 -1.31 9.98
CA ALA A 62 -15.42 -1.90 11.23
C ALA A 62 -14.54 -1.50 12.43
N LYS A 63 -13.19 -1.51 12.26
CA LYS A 63 -12.24 -1.09 13.30
C LYS A 63 -12.44 0.35 13.75
N VAL A 64 -12.82 1.26 12.86
CA VAL A 64 -13.10 2.66 13.18
C VAL A 64 -14.61 2.94 13.36
N ARG A 65 -15.47 1.91 13.36
CA ARG A 65 -16.92 2.02 13.54
C ARG A 65 -17.60 3.00 12.56
N ILE A 66 -17.21 2.93 11.30
CA ILE A 66 -17.87 3.62 10.19
C ILE A 66 -18.71 2.59 9.44
N THR A 67 -19.98 2.87 9.21
CA THR A 67 -20.86 2.00 8.42
C THR A 67 -20.34 1.93 6.99
N ASN A 68 -20.22 0.71 6.43
CA ASN A 68 -19.88 0.55 5.02
C ASN A 68 -21.01 1.09 4.15
N PRO A 69 -20.79 2.15 3.33
CA PRO A 69 -21.86 2.80 2.58
C PRO A 69 -22.39 1.98 1.41
N TYR A 70 -21.64 0.98 0.91
CA TYR A 70 -22.04 0.22 -0.27
C TYR A 70 -21.78 -1.28 -0.10
N SER A 71 -22.55 -2.10 -0.83
CA SER A 71 -22.25 -3.51 -1.04
C SER A 71 -21.00 -3.69 -1.90
N ARG A 72 -20.45 -4.90 -1.94
CA ARG A 72 -19.29 -5.21 -2.81
C ARG A 72 -19.59 -4.95 -4.29
N ASP A 73 -20.80 -5.28 -4.74
CA ASP A 73 -21.23 -4.99 -6.11
C ASP A 73 -21.35 -3.49 -6.37
N GLY A 74 -21.85 -2.74 -5.38
CA GLY A 74 -21.91 -1.28 -5.45
C GLY A 74 -20.52 -0.64 -5.54
N TRP A 75 -19.52 -1.16 -4.83
CA TRP A 75 -18.12 -0.73 -4.97
C TRP A 75 -17.57 -1.09 -6.35
N LEU A 76 -17.85 -2.30 -6.85
CA LEU A 76 -17.38 -2.78 -8.15
C LEU A 76 -17.90 -1.91 -9.30
N GLU A 77 -19.19 -1.59 -9.29
CA GLU A 77 -19.82 -0.73 -10.29
C GLU A 77 -19.13 0.65 -10.37
N ARG A 78 -18.89 1.29 -9.21
CA ARG A 78 -18.23 2.60 -9.13
C ARG A 78 -16.79 2.56 -9.60
N CYS A 79 -16.06 1.52 -9.19
CA CYS A 79 -14.68 1.32 -9.66
C CYS A 79 -14.63 1.15 -11.18
N ARG A 80 -15.47 0.30 -11.76
CA ARG A 80 -15.51 0.05 -13.20
C ARG A 80 -15.87 1.32 -13.99
N LYS A 81 -16.80 2.13 -13.49
CA LYS A 81 -17.19 3.39 -14.13
C LYS A 81 -16.02 4.38 -14.16
N LEU A 82 -15.28 4.53 -13.09
CA LEU A 82 -14.10 5.41 -13.06
C LEU A 82 -12.96 4.88 -13.94
N VAL A 83 -12.73 3.57 -13.95
CA VAL A 83 -11.73 2.92 -14.81
C VAL A 83 -12.07 3.12 -16.29
N ALA A 84 -13.34 2.94 -16.68
CA ALA A 84 -13.80 3.16 -18.05
C ALA A 84 -13.61 4.63 -18.47
N ALA A 85 -14.04 5.57 -17.65
CA ALA A 85 -13.92 7.00 -17.94
C ALA A 85 -12.46 7.44 -18.15
N LEU A 86 -11.53 6.98 -17.32
CA LEU A 86 -10.11 7.29 -17.49
C LEU A 86 -9.53 6.65 -18.75
N ALA A 87 -9.94 5.42 -19.07
CA ALA A 87 -9.50 4.73 -20.27
C ALA A 87 -10.00 5.41 -21.55
N GLU A 88 -11.21 5.95 -21.55
CA GLU A 88 -11.80 6.70 -22.67
C GLU A 88 -11.12 8.05 -22.89
N THR A 89 -10.78 8.76 -21.80
CA THR A 89 -10.22 10.12 -21.90
C THR A 89 -8.71 10.15 -22.14
N GLU A 90 -7.95 9.21 -21.56
CA GLU A 90 -6.48 9.21 -21.62
C GLU A 90 -5.88 7.97 -22.29
N GLY A 91 -6.70 7.02 -22.76
CA GLY A 91 -6.21 5.77 -23.37
C GLY A 91 -5.48 4.84 -22.40
N THR A 92 -5.54 5.15 -21.10
CA THR A 92 -4.75 4.47 -20.08
C THR A 92 -5.26 3.05 -19.83
N VAL A 93 -4.34 2.08 -19.83
CA VAL A 93 -4.64 0.65 -19.66
C VAL A 93 -4.46 0.23 -18.22
N ASP A 94 -3.29 0.58 -17.62
CA ASP A 94 -2.99 0.27 -16.23
C ASP A 94 -3.25 1.50 -15.36
N GLN A 95 -4.07 1.32 -14.35
CA GLN A 95 -4.63 2.40 -13.54
C GLN A 95 -4.59 2.05 -12.06
N VAL A 96 -4.92 3.00 -11.23
CA VAL A 96 -5.12 2.79 -9.79
C VAL A 96 -6.39 3.52 -9.35
N VAL A 97 -7.30 2.79 -8.73
CA VAL A 97 -8.50 3.37 -8.10
C VAL A 97 -8.17 3.69 -6.64
N TYR A 98 -8.36 4.93 -6.25
CA TYR A 98 -8.33 5.40 -4.88
C TYR A 98 -9.76 5.50 -4.35
N ILE A 99 -9.98 4.96 -3.16
CA ILE A 99 -11.25 5.02 -2.42
C ILE A 99 -10.96 5.62 -1.06
N GLN A 100 -11.72 6.62 -0.65
CA GLN A 100 -11.67 7.19 0.69
C GLN A 100 -13.08 7.23 1.28
N VAL A 101 -13.21 6.79 2.52
CA VAL A 101 -14.45 6.87 3.28
C VAL A 101 -14.14 7.56 4.60
N THR A 102 -14.70 8.74 4.83
CA THR A 102 -14.63 9.42 6.12
C THR A 102 -15.88 9.17 6.92
N ARG A 103 -15.86 9.48 8.21
CA ARG A 103 -17.08 9.42 9.03
C ARG A 103 -18.17 10.41 8.56
N GLY A 104 -17.79 11.46 7.81
CA GLY A 104 -18.72 12.49 7.33
C GLY A 104 -18.69 13.78 8.15
N VAL A 105 -19.70 14.61 7.93
CA VAL A 105 -19.78 15.98 8.44
C VAL A 105 -20.48 16.00 9.79
N ALA A 106 -19.82 16.58 10.81
CA ALA A 106 -20.38 16.76 12.14
C ALA A 106 -19.73 17.96 12.85
N PRO A 107 -20.34 18.52 13.92
CA PRO A 107 -19.69 19.48 14.79
C PRO A 107 -18.37 18.94 15.32
N ARG A 108 -17.37 19.80 15.52
CA ARG A 108 -16.03 19.41 15.99
C ARG A 108 -16.08 18.92 17.43
N ASP A 109 -16.10 17.62 17.62
CA ASP A 109 -15.95 16.93 18.91
C ASP A 109 -15.09 15.65 18.66
N HIS A 110 -14.33 15.23 19.68
CA HIS A 110 -13.52 13.98 19.61
C HIS A 110 -14.40 12.73 19.70
N VAL A 111 -15.54 12.81 20.40
CA VAL A 111 -16.48 11.69 20.49
C VAL A 111 -17.03 11.36 19.10
N MET A 112 -17.13 10.07 18.79
CA MET A 112 -17.72 9.59 17.54
C MET A 112 -19.22 9.94 17.48
N PRO A 113 -19.69 10.81 16.58
CA PRO A 113 -21.08 11.16 16.46
C PRO A 113 -21.92 9.98 15.98
N GLN A 114 -23.17 9.92 16.39
CA GLN A 114 -24.13 8.91 15.95
C GLN A 114 -24.93 9.42 14.73
N GLY A 115 -25.34 8.50 13.85
CA GLY A 115 -26.26 8.81 12.74
C GLY A 115 -25.67 9.71 11.64
N VAL A 116 -24.35 9.84 11.55
CA VAL A 116 -23.70 10.62 10.50
C VAL A 116 -23.54 9.76 9.25
N THR A 117 -23.89 10.32 8.09
CA THR A 117 -23.66 9.70 6.79
C THR A 117 -22.18 9.80 6.41
N PRO A 118 -21.50 8.71 6.09
CA PRO A 118 -20.12 8.74 5.62
C PRO A 118 -19.96 9.57 4.33
N THR A 119 -18.84 10.28 4.21
CA THR A 119 -18.45 10.90 2.93
C THR A 119 -17.59 9.90 2.16
N VAL A 120 -17.95 9.65 0.92
CA VAL A 120 -17.23 8.76 0.02
C VAL A 120 -16.61 9.55 -1.12
N PHE A 121 -15.30 9.45 -1.27
CA PHE A 121 -14.57 10.00 -2.41
C PHE A 121 -13.83 8.91 -3.14
N MET A 122 -13.96 8.88 -4.47
CA MET A 122 -13.25 7.94 -5.32
C MET A 122 -12.67 8.66 -6.54
N MET A 123 -11.46 8.27 -6.94
CA MET A 123 -10.83 8.75 -8.18
C MET A 123 -10.02 7.62 -8.83
N CYS A 124 -9.79 7.74 -10.12
CA CYS A 124 -8.90 6.87 -10.88
C CYS A 124 -7.75 7.67 -11.48
N ASN A 125 -6.55 7.10 -11.40
CA ASN A 125 -5.34 7.71 -11.94
C ASN A 125 -4.56 6.69 -12.76
N PRO A 126 -3.74 7.13 -13.77
CA PRO A 126 -2.77 6.26 -14.40
C PRO A 126 -1.85 5.65 -13.34
N MET A 127 -1.58 4.35 -13.46
CA MET A 127 -0.61 3.70 -12.59
C MET A 127 0.80 4.17 -12.94
N LYS A 128 1.59 4.43 -11.90
CA LYS A 128 3.04 4.68 -12.02
C LYS A 128 3.77 3.44 -11.48
N PRO A 129 4.01 2.41 -12.31
CA PRO A 129 4.74 1.24 -11.87
C PRO A 129 6.21 1.57 -11.59
N ALA A 130 6.90 0.69 -10.89
CA ALA A 130 8.35 0.74 -10.81
C ALA A 130 8.94 0.64 -12.23
N THR A 131 9.97 1.45 -12.50
CA THR A 131 10.59 1.48 -13.82
C THR A 131 11.35 0.19 -14.12
N PRO A 132 11.58 -0.16 -15.40
CA PRO A 132 12.42 -1.30 -15.75
C PRO A 132 13.80 -1.24 -15.10
N GLU A 133 14.39 -0.05 -14.98
CA GLU A 133 15.66 0.17 -14.33
C GLU A 133 15.62 -0.14 -12.83
N GLN A 134 14.56 0.31 -12.12
CA GLN A 134 14.35 -0.03 -10.72
C GLN A 134 14.15 -1.53 -10.49
N ARG A 135 13.52 -2.22 -11.43
CA ARG A 135 13.34 -3.67 -11.37
C ARG A 135 14.64 -4.43 -11.64
N HIS A 136 15.45 -3.93 -12.57
CA HIS A 136 16.72 -4.57 -12.99
C HIS A 136 17.86 -4.30 -12.02
N HIS A 137 17.96 -3.10 -11.46
CA HIS A 137 19.06 -2.71 -10.57
C HIS A 137 18.66 -2.64 -9.09
N GLY A 138 17.36 -2.70 -8.81
CA GLY A 138 16.82 -2.50 -7.47
C GLY A 138 16.80 -1.03 -7.06
N VAL A 139 16.35 -0.80 -5.83
CA VAL A 139 16.20 0.54 -5.25
C VAL A 139 17.01 0.69 -3.97
N ALA A 140 17.30 1.94 -3.60
CA ALA A 140 17.85 2.28 -2.31
C ALA A 140 16.72 2.57 -1.32
N CYS A 141 16.89 2.09 -0.08
CA CYS A 141 16.07 2.44 1.06
C CYS A 141 16.95 3.02 2.18
N THR A 142 16.33 3.79 3.06
CA THR A 142 16.93 4.22 4.32
C THR A 142 16.17 3.62 5.49
N THR A 143 16.75 3.64 6.68
CA THR A 143 16.09 3.15 7.89
C THR A 143 15.69 4.30 8.80
N ALA A 144 14.68 4.07 9.63
CA ALA A 144 14.29 4.96 10.71
C ALA A 144 13.59 4.18 11.83
N ARG A 145 13.51 4.81 13.02
CA ARG A 145 12.61 4.35 14.07
C ARG A 145 11.16 4.52 13.61
N ASP A 146 10.30 3.53 13.90
CA ASP A 146 8.86 3.64 13.67
C ASP A 146 8.20 4.50 14.75
N PHE A 147 7.90 5.75 14.38
CA PHE A 147 7.22 6.74 15.23
C PHE A 147 5.73 6.87 14.93
N ARG A 148 5.18 5.98 14.10
CA ARG A 148 3.73 5.96 13.82
C ARG A 148 2.96 5.50 15.07
N TRP A 149 1.66 5.74 15.06
CA TRP A 149 0.78 5.25 16.12
C TRP A 149 0.71 3.70 16.17
N GLU A 150 0.19 3.15 17.25
CA GLU A 150 0.13 1.71 17.48
C GLU A 150 -1.11 1.05 16.83
N ARG A 151 -1.60 1.58 15.73
CA ARG A 151 -2.73 1.05 14.96
C ARG A 151 -2.41 1.10 13.46
N GLY A 152 -1.23 0.62 13.08
CA GLY A 152 -0.79 0.44 11.70
C GLY A 152 -1.67 -0.55 10.92
N ASP A 153 -2.39 -1.41 11.63
CA ASP A 153 -3.36 -2.38 11.09
C ASP A 153 -4.62 -1.74 10.49
N ILE A 154 -4.86 -0.46 10.74
CA ILE A 154 -5.98 0.30 10.16
C ILE A 154 -5.47 1.12 8.98
N LYS A 155 -6.05 0.90 7.80
CA LYS A 155 -5.70 1.69 6.61
C LYS A 155 -6.37 3.07 6.66
N SER A 156 -5.97 3.87 7.67
CA SER A 156 -6.58 5.16 7.96
C SER A 156 -5.99 6.28 7.10
N VAL A 157 -6.76 7.36 6.89
CA VAL A 157 -6.29 8.58 6.22
C VAL A 157 -5.42 9.47 7.12
N SER A 158 -5.21 9.10 8.39
CA SER A 158 -4.29 9.76 9.33
C SER A 158 -2.83 9.42 9.01
N LEU A 159 -2.33 9.89 7.89
CA LEU A 159 -1.05 9.47 7.30
C LEU A 159 0.11 10.44 7.56
N LEU A 160 -0.02 11.40 8.48
CA LEU A 160 1.06 12.39 8.70
C LEU A 160 2.40 11.71 9.06
N ALA A 161 2.38 10.69 9.92
CA ALA A 161 3.58 9.97 10.28
C ALA A 161 4.21 9.21 9.08
N ASN A 162 3.37 8.62 8.21
CA ASN A 162 3.84 8.00 6.96
C ASN A 162 4.43 9.04 6.00
N VAL A 163 3.83 10.23 5.91
CA VAL A 163 4.35 11.36 5.09
C VAL A 163 5.73 11.78 5.60
N LEU A 164 5.89 11.95 6.93
CA LEU A 164 7.18 12.29 7.52
C LEU A 164 8.22 11.17 7.29
N ALA A 165 7.84 9.91 7.49
CA ALA A 165 8.72 8.78 7.21
C ALA A 165 9.12 8.72 5.72
N ARG A 166 8.19 8.99 4.79
CA ARG A 166 8.51 9.06 3.37
C ARG A 166 9.42 10.24 3.03
N GLN A 167 9.29 11.36 3.74
CA GLN A 167 10.16 12.51 3.56
C GLN A 167 11.61 12.18 3.96
N VAL A 168 11.83 11.40 5.03
CA VAL A 168 13.17 10.93 5.39
C VAL A 168 13.85 10.23 4.22
N SER A 169 13.16 9.31 3.53
CA SER A 169 13.75 8.65 2.35
C SER A 169 13.97 9.61 1.19
N ALA A 170 13.08 10.57 0.97
CA ALA A 170 13.24 11.58 -0.10
C ALA A 170 14.47 12.46 0.12
N ASP A 171 14.70 12.91 1.36
CA ASP A 171 15.85 13.72 1.73
C ASP A 171 17.19 12.99 1.55
N HIS A 172 17.17 11.66 1.61
CA HIS A 172 18.34 10.79 1.36
C HIS A 172 18.40 10.25 -0.08
N GLY A 173 17.53 10.70 -0.99
CA GLY A 173 17.47 10.19 -2.37
C GLY A 173 17.06 8.71 -2.46
N ALA A 174 16.39 8.19 -1.42
CA ALA A 174 15.96 6.81 -1.33
C ALA A 174 14.48 6.64 -1.71
N THR A 175 14.09 5.42 -2.08
CA THR A 175 12.72 5.09 -2.51
C THR A 175 11.76 4.94 -1.36
N GLU A 176 12.19 4.38 -0.23
CA GLU A 176 11.36 4.13 0.96
C GLU A 176 12.20 4.25 2.24
N THR A 177 11.52 4.50 3.35
CA THR A 177 12.08 4.37 4.69
C THR A 177 11.58 3.08 5.31
N ILE A 178 12.47 2.14 5.57
CA ILE A 178 12.20 0.90 6.30
C ILE A 178 12.23 1.23 7.80
N MET A 179 11.19 0.83 8.54
CA MET A 179 10.99 1.28 9.91
C MET A 179 11.12 0.13 10.91
N PHE A 180 11.72 0.45 12.04
CA PHE A 180 11.94 -0.46 13.15
C PHE A 180 11.37 0.11 14.44
N ARG A 181 10.80 -0.75 15.28
CA ARG A 181 10.23 -0.38 16.58
C ARG A 181 11.02 -1.02 17.71
N ASP A 182 11.33 -0.21 18.73
CA ASP A 182 11.96 -0.69 19.95
C ASP A 182 10.99 -1.49 20.83
N GLY A 183 11.51 -2.23 21.81
CA GLY A 183 10.70 -2.79 22.89
C GLY A 183 10.58 -4.31 22.94
N ALA A 184 11.33 -5.05 22.10
CA ALA A 184 11.38 -6.52 22.20
C ALA A 184 12.79 -7.02 22.51
N PRO A 185 12.95 -8.20 23.14
CA PRO A 185 14.25 -8.83 23.33
C PRO A 185 14.93 -9.07 21.96
N GLY A 186 16.18 -8.69 21.82
CA GLY A 186 16.96 -8.88 20.59
C GLY A 186 17.12 -7.63 19.70
N GLY A 187 16.65 -6.48 20.12
CA GLY A 187 16.86 -5.19 19.46
C GLY A 187 15.61 -4.63 18.77
N PRO A 188 15.77 -3.60 17.92
CA PRO A 188 14.65 -3.04 17.17
C PRO A 188 14.09 -4.04 16.16
N TRP A 189 12.76 -4.10 16.04
CA TRP A 189 12.02 -5.04 15.19
C TRP A 189 11.46 -4.35 13.97
N LEU A 190 11.59 -5.00 12.81
CA LEU A 190 10.97 -4.58 11.56
C LEU A 190 9.45 -4.52 11.72
N THR A 191 8.88 -3.38 11.35
CA THR A 191 7.44 -3.23 11.16
C THR A 191 7.10 -3.25 9.66
N GLU A 192 7.24 -2.15 8.98
CA GLU A 192 7.03 -2.04 7.53
C GLU A 192 7.81 -0.84 6.99
N ALA A 193 7.67 -0.50 5.72
CA ALA A 193 8.20 0.75 5.18
C ALA A 193 7.13 1.86 5.22
N SER A 194 7.52 3.08 4.83
CA SER A 194 6.65 4.27 4.87
C SER A 194 5.33 4.09 4.08
N ALA A 195 5.34 3.28 3.00
CA ALA A 195 4.16 2.99 2.19
C ALA A 195 4.19 1.58 1.56
N SER A 196 4.89 0.62 2.17
CA SER A 196 5.07 -0.74 1.64
C SER A 196 5.31 -1.73 2.78
N ASN A 197 4.91 -3.00 2.59
CA ASN A 197 5.42 -4.08 3.43
C ASN A 197 6.87 -4.38 3.04
N VAL A 198 7.63 -4.93 3.98
CA VAL A 198 9.06 -5.29 3.81
C VAL A 198 9.23 -6.78 4.02
N TRP A 199 10.04 -7.38 3.18
CA TRP A 199 10.36 -8.80 3.18
C TRP A 199 11.86 -8.98 3.11
N ILE A 200 12.36 -10.01 3.76
CA ILE A 200 13.75 -10.45 3.60
C ILE A 200 13.80 -11.88 3.08
N VAL A 201 14.89 -12.22 2.40
CA VAL A 201 15.20 -13.60 2.07
C VAL A 201 16.40 -14.02 2.91
N LYS A 202 16.31 -15.20 3.50
CA LYS A 202 17.40 -15.85 4.22
C LYS A 202 17.37 -17.35 3.92
N ASP A 203 18.48 -17.88 3.47
CA ASP A 203 18.62 -19.31 3.09
C ASP A 203 17.53 -19.76 2.09
N GLY A 204 17.19 -18.89 1.13
CA GLY A 204 16.17 -19.14 0.11
C GLY A 204 14.71 -19.05 0.57
N ALA A 205 14.45 -18.76 1.85
CA ALA A 205 13.10 -18.58 2.41
C ALA A 205 12.70 -17.10 2.41
N LEU A 206 11.46 -16.80 2.01
CA LEU A 206 10.85 -15.48 2.15
C LEU A 206 10.31 -15.30 3.57
N LEU A 207 10.76 -14.27 4.25
CA LEU A 207 10.38 -13.95 5.62
C LEU A 207 9.77 -12.55 5.69
N GLY A 208 8.68 -12.40 6.47
CA GLY A 208 8.03 -11.13 6.75
C GLY A 208 7.72 -10.97 8.24
N PRO A 209 7.50 -9.73 8.73
CA PRO A 209 7.02 -9.52 10.08
C PRO A 209 5.62 -10.11 10.27
N PRO A 210 5.29 -10.60 11.48
CA PRO A 210 3.95 -11.14 11.76
C PRO A 210 2.90 -10.04 11.68
N MET A 211 1.69 -10.40 11.27
CA MET A 211 0.56 -9.47 11.29
C MET A 211 0.25 -9.05 12.72
N SER A 212 0.19 -7.76 12.97
CA SER A 212 -0.04 -7.16 14.28
C SER A 212 -0.65 -5.77 14.13
N GLU A 213 -0.96 -5.12 15.25
CA GLU A 213 -1.41 -3.72 15.24
C GLU A 213 -0.36 -2.72 14.71
N HIS A 214 0.88 -3.12 14.56
CA HIS A 214 1.96 -2.26 14.06
C HIS A 214 2.21 -2.37 12.55
N VAL A 215 1.60 -3.37 11.88
CA VAL A 215 1.84 -3.69 10.47
C VAL A 215 0.52 -3.72 9.72
N LEU A 216 0.45 -3.02 8.60
CA LEU A 216 -0.72 -3.10 7.74
C LEU A 216 -0.79 -4.50 7.10
N GLU A 217 -1.95 -5.16 7.23
CA GLU A 217 -2.25 -6.38 6.49
C GLU A 217 -2.35 -6.05 4.99
N GLY A 218 -1.21 -6.08 4.31
CA GLY A 218 -1.11 -5.79 2.89
C GLY A 218 -1.79 -6.88 2.05
N ILE A 219 -2.49 -6.51 0.98
CA ILE A 219 -3.08 -7.49 0.03
C ILE A 219 -2.00 -8.38 -0.60
N ARG A 220 -0.75 -7.92 -0.60
CA ARG A 220 0.40 -8.69 -1.11
C ARG A 220 0.92 -9.72 -0.12
N VAL A 221 0.53 -9.67 1.13
CA VAL A 221 0.94 -10.67 2.13
C VAL A 221 0.40 -12.05 1.76
N GLU A 222 -0.91 -12.14 1.53
CA GLU A 222 -1.57 -13.37 1.09
C GLU A 222 -1.12 -13.78 -0.33
N LEU A 223 -1.08 -12.82 -1.26
CA LEU A 223 -0.60 -13.08 -2.61
C LEU A 223 0.83 -13.65 -2.63
N LEU A 224 1.76 -13.09 -1.85
CA LEU A 224 3.13 -13.61 -1.80
C LEU A 224 3.19 -15.00 -1.18
N HIS A 225 2.31 -15.32 -0.24
CA HIS A 225 2.17 -16.68 0.28
C HIS A 225 1.73 -17.64 -0.84
N GLU A 226 0.66 -17.33 -1.57
CA GLU A 226 0.19 -18.11 -2.73
C GLU A 226 1.31 -18.31 -3.77
N LEU A 227 2.01 -17.21 -4.14
CA LEU A 227 3.10 -17.29 -5.11
C LEU A 227 4.31 -18.10 -4.60
N CYS A 228 4.60 -18.05 -3.30
CA CYS A 228 5.66 -18.88 -2.70
C CYS A 228 5.29 -20.36 -2.73
N GLU A 229 4.03 -20.71 -2.47
CA GLU A 229 3.55 -22.09 -2.59
C GLU A 229 3.69 -22.60 -4.03
N ASP A 230 3.22 -21.83 -5.02
CA ASP A 230 3.32 -22.18 -6.44
C ASP A 230 4.77 -22.33 -6.92
N GLU A 231 5.68 -21.51 -6.39
CA GLU A 231 7.10 -21.53 -6.75
C GLU A 231 7.94 -22.46 -5.87
N GLY A 232 7.38 -23.13 -4.86
CA GLY A 232 8.14 -23.95 -3.92
C GLY A 232 9.18 -23.15 -3.12
N ILE A 233 8.85 -21.92 -2.75
CA ILE A 233 9.65 -21.05 -1.89
C ILE A 233 9.10 -21.15 -0.46
N ALA A 234 9.96 -21.44 0.51
CA ALA A 234 9.53 -21.43 1.92
C ALA A 234 9.08 -20.02 2.33
N TYR A 235 7.93 -19.91 2.98
CA TYR A 235 7.33 -18.65 3.42
C TYR A 235 7.04 -18.69 4.93
N ASN A 236 7.52 -17.68 5.67
CA ASN A 236 7.28 -17.60 7.11
C ASN A 236 7.07 -16.16 7.58
N LEU A 237 6.07 -15.96 8.43
CA LEU A 237 5.87 -14.71 9.17
C LEU A 237 6.42 -14.89 10.58
N LYS A 238 7.46 -14.13 10.93
CA LYS A 238 8.09 -14.17 12.24
C LYS A 238 8.71 -12.80 12.58
N PRO A 239 8.96 -12.52 13.87
CA PRO A 239 9.70 -11.33 14.24
C PRO A 239 11.05 -11.28 13.50
N ILE A 240 11.38 -10.13 12.92
CA ILE A 240 12.59 -9.87 12.16
C ILE A 240 13.31 -8.70 12.83
N SER A 241 14.53 -8.92 13.31
CA SER A 241 15.34 -7.86 13.90
C SER A 241 15.96 -6.97 12.81
N GLU A 242 16.41 -5.77 13.19
CA GLU A 242 17.19 -4.92 12.30
C GLU A 242 18.47 -5.63 11.81
N ALA A 243 19.11 -6.42 12.66
CA ALA A 243 20.28 -7.23 12.30
C ALA A 243 19.94 -8.28 11.22
N ASP A 244 18.75 -8.92 11.30
CA ASP A 244 18.30 -9.86 10.25
C ASP A 244 18.10 -9.17 8.92
N VAL A 245 17.52 -7.95 8.90
CA VAL A 245 17.36 -7.17 7.66
C VAL A 245 18.72 -6.80 7.07
N ARG A 246 19.66 -6.37 7.89
CA ARG A 246 21.00 -5.96 7.44
C ARG A 246 21.87 -7.13 6.96
N SER A 247 21.61 -8.33 7.47
CA SER A 247 22.31 -9.58 7.07
C SER A 247 21.50 -10.47 6.14
N ALA A 248 20.45 -9.96 5.52
CA ALA A 248 19.61 -10.71 4.59
C ALA A 248 20.32 -10.97 3.26
N ASP A 249 19.98 -12.09 2.61
CA ASP A 249 20.44 -12.39 1.26
C ASP A 249 19.77 -11.46 0.23
N GLU A 250 18.46 -11.18 0.41
CA GLU A 250 17.67 -10.23 -0.38
C GLU A 250 16.74 -9.43 0.55
N VAL A 251 16.44 -8.20 0.16
CA VAL A 251 15.39 -7.38 0.78
C VAL A 251 14.42 -6.92 -0.32
N MET A 252 13.12 -6.97 -0.05
CA MET A 252 12.07 -6.58 -1.00
C MET A 252 11.01 -5.72 -0.35
N LEU A 253 10.42 -4.85 -1.15
CA LEU A 253 9.20 -4.09 -0.83
C LEU A 253 8.01 -4.69 -1.56
N SER A 254 6.82 -4.63 -0.97
CA SER A 254 5.58 -4.91 -1.69
C SER A 254 4.49 -3.90 -1.38
N SER A 255 3.77 -3.47 -2.42
CA SER A 255 2.61 -2.56 -2.30
C SER A 255 1.70 -2.64 -3.52
N ALA A 256 0.58 -1.92 -3.49
CA ALA A 256 -0.38 -1.87 -4.59
C ALA A 256 0.25 -1.43 -5.93
N THR A 257 1.19 -0.50 -5.92
CA THR A 257 1.81 0.07 -7.12
C THR A 257 3.23 -0.41 -7.38
N LYS A 258 3.95 -0.89 -6.34
CA LYS A 258 5.32 -1.41 -6.49
C LYS A 258 5.32 -2.91 -6.87
N GLU A 259 4.18 -3.61 -6.66
CA GLU A 259 4.10 -5.07 -6.80
C GLU A 259 5.07 -5.75 -5.82
N VAL A 260 6.15 -6.35 -6.33
CA VAL A 260 7.38 -6.67 -5.60
C VAL A 260 8.52 -5.85 -6.19
N LEU A 261 9.39 -5.29 -5.34
CA LEU A 261 10.49 -4.42 -5.77
C LEU A 261 11.74 -4.72 -4.94
N PRO A 262 12.89 -5.03 -5.56
CA PRO A 262 14.08 -5.41 -4.83
C PRO A 262 14.78 -4.18 -4.24
N VAL A 263 15.23 -4.29 -3.00
CA VAL A 263 16.07 -3.31 -2.32
C VAL A 263 17.50 -3.80 -2.40
N THR A 264 18.35 -3.07 -3.10
CA THR A 264 19.74 -3.42 -3.31
C THR A 264 20.72 -2.57 -2.50
N LYS A 265 20.21 -1.51 -1.88
CA LYS A 265 20.99 -0.64 -1.00
C LYS A 265 20.17 -0.22 0.21
N LEU A 266 20.76 -0.31 1.39
CA LEU A 266 20.15 0.10 2.67
C LEU A 266 21.11 1.02 3.42
N ASP A 267 20.69 2.25 3.73
CA ASP A 267 21.52 3.31 4.35
C ASP A 267 22.87 3.53 3.64
N GLY A 268 22.87 3.45 2.31
CA GLY A 268 24.08 3.58 1.50
C GLY A 268 24.87 2.28 1.31
N GLU A 269 24.66 1.26 2.14
CA GLU A 269 25.38 -0.02 2.06
C GLU A 269 24.64 -1.02 1.14
N PRO A 270 25.39 -1.78 0.31
CA PRO A 270 24.78 -2.80 -0.55
C PRO A 270 24.24 -3.98 0.25
N VAL A 271 22.99 -4.39 -0.07
CA VAL A 271 22.30 -5.56 0.50
C VAL A 271 22.85 -6.85 -0.12
N GLY A 272 22.77 -7.96 0.63
CA GLY A 272 23.16 -9.29 0.18
C GLY A 272 24.64 -9.60 0.31
N HIS A 273 25.04 -10.77 -0.19
CA HIS A 273 26.36 -11.33 0.01
C HIS A 273 27.00 -11.82 -1.31
N GLY A 274 28.32 -11.98 -1.31
CA GLY A 274 29.05 -12.57 -2.42
C GLY A 274 28.79 -11.90 -3.77
N ALA A 275 28.51 -12.68 -4.80
CA ALA A 275 28.28 -12.21 -6.17
C ALA A 275 26.95 -11.46 -6.36
N LEU A 276 25.99 -11.63 -5.45
CA LEU A 276 24.69 -10.98 -5.46
C LEU A 276 24.65 -9.67 -4.64
N ARG A 277 25.73 -9.33 -3.95
CA ARG A 277 25.79 -8.13 -3.14
C ARG A 277 25.49 -6.88 -3.96
N GLY A 278 24.48 -6.12 -3.57
CA GLY A 278 24.04 -4.91 -4.26
C GLY A 278 23.24 -5.17 -5.56
N LYS A 279 22.73 -6.39 -5.74
CA LYS A 279 21.94 -6.78 -6.92
C LYS A 279 20.63 -7.44 -6.51
N PRO A 280 19.59 -7.41 -7.37
CA PRO A 280 18.41 -8.24 -7.19
C PRO A 280 18.76 -9.72 -7.16
N GLY A 281 18.14 -10.47 -6.26
CA GLY A 281 18.43 -11.89 -6.08
C GLY A 281 17.44 -12.81 -6.80
N PRO A 282 17.68 -14.13 -6.75
CA PRO A 282 16.88 -15.12 -7.47
C PRO A 282 15.45 -15.29 -6.92
N VAL A 283 15.24 -15.13 -5.61
CA VAL A 283 13.90 -15.23 -5.02
C VAL A 283 13.04 -14.06 -5.49
N TYR A 284 13.58 -12.84 -5.50
CA TYR A 284 12.88 -11.69 -6.08
C TYR A 284 12.51 -11.97 -7.55
N SER A 285 13.43 -12.45 -8.37
CA SER A 285 13.17 -12.67 -9.80
C SER A 285 12.03 -13.66 -10.01
N ARG A 286 12.01 -14.77 -9.29
CA ARG A 286 10.95 -15.78 -9.35
C ARG A 286 9.59 -15.20 -8.91
N LEU A 287 9.56 -14.50 -7.79
CA LEU A 287 8.33 -13.87 -7.28
C LEU A 287 7.82 -12.76 -8.21
N TYR A 288 8.71 -12.00 -8.83
CA TYR A 288 8.31 -11.00 -9.82
C TYR A 288 7.65 -11.66 -11.04
N GLU A 289 8.24 -12.71 -11.60
CA GLU A 289 7.67 -13.46 -12.73
C GLU A 289 6.33 -14.11 -12.36
N ALA A 290 6.25 -14.75 -11.19
CA ALA A 290 5.01 -15.33 -10.69
C ALA A 290 3.92 -14.26 -10.52
N TYR A 291 4.27 -13.07 -10.01
CA TYR A 291 3.36 -11.95 -9.89
C TYR A 291 2.82 -11.50 -11.26
N GLN A 292 3.68 -11.43 -12.30
CA GLN A 292 3.22 -11.06 -13.64
C GLN A 292 2.22 -12.10 -14.20
N ARG A 293 2.41 -13.40 -13.92
CA ARG A 293 1.46 -14.45 -14.29
C ARG A 293 0.13 -14.35 -13.53
N ALA A 294 0.16 -13.97 -12.27
CA ALA A 294 -1.04 -13.82 -11.42
C ALA A 294 -1.93 -12.64 -11.84
N LYS A 295 -1.38 -11.56 -12.41
CA LYS A 295 -2.14 -10.37 -12.79
C LYS A 295 -3.39 -10.68 -13.64
N PRO A 296 -3.30 -11.33 -14.81
CA PRO A 296 -4.47 -11.61 -15.62
C PRO A 296 -5.41 -12.62 -14.98
N GLN A 297 -4.92 -13.50 -14.12
CA GLN A 297 -5.70 -14.58 -13.49
C GLN A 297 -6.54 -14.06 -12.31
N GLN A 298 -6.02 -13.07 -11.57
CA GLN A 298 -6.64 -12.53 -10.37
C GLN A 298 -7.24 -11.11 -10.56
N SER A 299 -7.53 -10.74 -11.82
CA SER A 299 -8.16 -9.47 -12.18
C SER A 299 -9.57 -9.68 -12.76
N ILE A 300 -10.54 -8.86 -12.33
CA ILE A 300 -11.96 -8.92 -12.73
C ILE A 300 -12.43 -7.67 -13.46
#